data_4b858840317032b05d9da2007b7439b5
#
_entry.id   4b858840317032b05d9da2007b7439b5
#
_cell.length_a   1.000
_cell.length_b   1.000
_cell.length_c   1.000
_cell.angle_alpha   90.00
_cell.angle_beta   90.00
_cell.angle_gamma   90.00
#
_symmetry.space_group_name_H-M   'P 1'
#
loop_
_entity.id
_entity.type
_entity.pdbx_description
1 polymer ?
#
loop_
_entity_poly.entity_id
_entity_poly.type
_entity_poly.pdbx_seq_one_letter_code
_entity_poly.pdbx_strand_id
1 'polypeptide(L)'
;MEVFAPVVFEAYRQVEWPAEGSLLLDHLPFRTRAFADGRRIPAGRVAFDVFCAVGYLAGKPRLWRAEAFSSAHPANWSAFLGSLPGEPKRIVCEAHKGMLQAIGARWAQVELHRCEWHLQHALERLLAKEIRNNPSDELQELRARAEGALVGPAFWGQFARVARTARNESLDRWIAVNAPVIEAQFARRGPSWRRPPDMPLTTAALEQITRPIITALYPRRYALRNRQRLNRLLMLLQLHANGHDDVHAYARAIRFQLEANAGRPLERRRAIADPAGSPSLR
;
A
#
# COMPACT_ATOMS: atom_id res chain seq x y z
N MET A 1 19.58 -10.26 -14.72
CA MET A 1 19.07 -9.34 -13.68
C MET A 1 17.97 -9.96 -12.85
N GLU A 2 16.89 -10.46 -13.46
CA GLU A 2 15.71 -11.01 -12.74
C GLU A 2 16.08 -12.13 -11.75
N VAL A 3 17.03 -13.00 -12.07
CA VAL A 3 17.49 -14.10 -11.20
C VAL A 3 18.26 -13.58 -9.98
N PHE A 4 18.97 -12.47 -10.10
CA PHE A 4 19.76 -11.88 -9.02
C PHE A 4 18.99 -10.83 -8.22
N ALA A 5 17.79 -10.44 -8.64
CA ALA A 5 17.00 -9.44 -7.95
C ALA A 5 16.80 -9.74 -6.45
N PRO A 6 16.49 -10.98 -6.01
CA PRO A 6 16.36 -11.29 -4.59
C PRO A 6 17.65 -11.06 -3.80
N VAL A 7 18.80 -11.41 -4.37
CA VAL A 7 20.12 -11.27 -3.72
C VAL A 7 20.46 -9.82 -3.51
N VAL A 8 20.31 -9.01 -4.56
CA VAL A 8 20.58 -7.57 -4.50
C VAL A 8 19.62 -6.90 -3.54
N PHE A 9 18.35 -7.28 -3.59
CA PHE A 9 17.31 -6.75 -2.71
C PHE A 9 17.59 -7.02 -1.22
N GLU A 10 17.98 -8.24 -0.86
CA GLU A 10 18.31 -8.59 0.52
C GLU A 10 19.55 -7.84 1.02
N ALA A 11 20.55 -7.63 0.19
CA ALA A 11 21.73 -6.85 0.56
C ALA A 11 21.39 -5.40 0.92
N TYR A 12 20.45 -4.79 0.21
CA TYR A 12 19.98 -3.43 0.50
C TYR A 12 18.97 -3.37 1.64
N ARG A 13 18.13 -4.39 1.78
CA ARG A 13 17.15 -4.46 2.85
C ARG A 13 17.75 -4.42 4.25
N GLN A 14 18.93 -5.01 4.42
CA GLN A 14 19.59 -5.06 5.74
C GLN A 14 20.15 -3.71 6.20
N VAL A 15 20.33 -2.76 5.30
CA VAL A 15 21.08 -1.52 5.57
C VAL A 15 20.20 -0.36 6.00
N GLU A 16 18.87 -0.38 5.76
CA GLU A 16 18.09 0.86 5.75
C GLU A 16 16.77 0.86 6.54
N TRP A 17 16.64 0.11 7.61
CA TRP A 17 15.39 0.11 8.37
C TRP A 17 15.46 0.96 9.64
N PRO A 18 14.93 2.20 9.65
CA PRO A 18 14.73 2.90 10.90
C PRO A 18 13.56 2.26 11.65
N ALA A 19 13.79 1.94 12.91
CA ALA A 19 12.77 1.41 13.81
C ALA A 19 11.68 2.44 14.18
N GLU A 20 11.79 3.69 13.74
CA GLU A 20 10.96 4.79 14.21
C GLU A 20 10.46 5.64 13.04
N GLY A 21 9.15 5.91 13.00
CA GLY A 21 8.57 6.82 12.02
C GLY A 21 7.15 6.47 11.59
N SER A 22 6.69 7.15 10.55
CA SER A 22 5.39 6.88 9.92
C SER A 22 5.55 5.86 8.81
N LEU A 23 4.66 4.87 8.78
CA LEU A 23 4.56 3.87 7.72
C LEU A 23 3.30 4.14 6.89
N LEU A 24 3.45 4.27 5.59
CA LEU A 24 2.34 4.35 4.65
C LEU A 24 2.08 2.97 4.07
N LEU A 25 0.84 2.52 4.10
CA LEU A 25 0.42 1.25 3.53
C LEU A 25 -0.71 1.46 2.52
N ASP A 26 -0.59 0.79 1.39
CA ASP A 26 -1.61 0.78 0.35
C ASP A 26 -1.54 -0.50 -0.46
N HIS A 27 -2.56 -0.76 -1.28
CA HIS A 27 -2.53 -1.86 -2.24
C HIS A 27 -3.01 -1.43 -3.62
N LEU A 28 -2.40 -2.03 -4.61
CA LEU A 28 -2.69 -1.76 -6.01
C LEU A 28 -3.30 -3.02 -6.62
N PRO A 29 -4.61 -3.01 -6.94
CA PRO A 29 -5.25 -4.14 -7.59
C PRO A 29 -4.77 -4.27 -9.04
N PHE A 30 -4.06 -5.36 -9.33
CA PHE A 30 -3.52 -5.64 -10.65
C PHE A 30 -4.44 -6.55 -11.44
N ARG A 31 -5.08 -6.01 -12.45
CA ARG A 31 -6.05 -6.74 -13.29
C ARG A 31 -5.36 -7.29 -14.54
N THR A 32 -5.54 -8.58 -14.81
CA THR A 32 -5.12 -9.23 -16.07
C THR A 32 -6.33 -9.84 -16.77
N ARG A 33 -6.13 -10.17 -18.05
CA ARG A 33 -7.11 -10.93 -18.83
C ARG A 33 -6.62 -12.37 -18.95
N ALA A 34 -7.35 -13.35 -18.62
CA ALA A 34 -7.25 -14.77 -18.85
C ALA A 34 -6.58 -15.58 -17.73
N PHE A 35 -5.27 -15.57 -17.51
CA PHE A 35 -4.59 -16.49 -16.59
C PHE A 35 -3.60 -15.77 -15.67
N ALA A 36 -3.57 -16.17 -14.41
CA ALA A 36 -2.55 -15.80 -13.44
C ALA A 36 -2.25 -17.02 -12.55
N ASP A 37 -0.96 -17.30 -12.32
CA ASP A 37 -0.48 -18.47 -11.56
C ASP A 37 -1.15 -19.80 -11.98
N GLY A 38 -1.29 -20.01 -13.30
CA GLY A 38 -1.92 -21.20 -13.86
C GLY A 38 -3.45 -21.25 -13.74
N ARG A 39 -4.10 -20.27 -13.15
CA ARG A 39 -5.55 -20.20 -12.98
C ARG A 39 -6.20 -19.25 -13.98
N ARG A 40 -7.38 -19.63 -14.48
CA ARG A 40 -8.20 -18.74 -15.31
C ARG A 40 -8.80 -17.65 -14.45
N ILE A 41 -8.52 -16.39 -14.84
CA ILE A 41 -9.09 -15.21 -14.18
C ILE A 41 -10.25 -14.69 -15.02
N PRO A 42 -11.46 -14.59 -14.49
CA PRO A 42 -12.58 -13.98 -15.19
C PRO A 42 -12.27 -12.55 -15.61
N ALA A 43 -12.79 -12.14 -16.77
CA ALA A 43 -12.56 -10.81 -17.31
C ALA A 43 -12.91 -9.72 -16.29
N GLY A 44 -12.01 -8.74 -16.12
CA GLY A 44 -12.21 -7.62 -15.20
C GLY A 44 -11.93 -7.91 -13.72
N ARG A 45 -11.61 -9.15 -13.33
CA ARG A 45 -11.20 -9.47 -11.95
C ARG A 45 -9.74 -9.15 -11.69
N VAL A 46 -9.44 -8.87 -10.42
CA VAL A 46 -8.09 -8.68 -9.92
C VAL A 46 -7.35 -10.01 -9.97
N ALA A 47 -6.16 -10.02 -10.58
CA ALA A 47 -5.32 -11.21 -10.63
C ALA A 47 -4.35 -11.26 -9.46
N PHE A 48 -3.79 -10.10 -9.12
CA PHE A 48 -2.86 -9.91 -8.03
C PHE A 48 -3.18 -8.61 -7.32
N ASP A 49 -2.99 -8.59 -6.00
CA ASP A 49 -2.93 -7.37 -5.21
C ASP A 49 -1.47 -7.09 -4.86
N VAL A 50 -0.93 -5.96 -5.34
CA VAL A 50 0.43 -5.52 -5.01
C VAL A 50 0.36 -4.67 -3.75
N PHE A 51 0.87 -5.19 -2.64
CA PHE A 51 0.96 -4.47 -1.38
C PHE A 51 2.22 -3.62 -1.39
N CYS A 52 2.08 -2.38 -0.94
CA CYS A 52 3.14 -1.40 -0.88
C CYS A 52 3.29 -0.84 0.52
N ALA A 53 4.53 -0.74 0.98
CA ALA A 53 4.92 -0.12 2.25
C ALA A 53 5.97 0.94 1.99
N VAL A 54 5.68 2.18 2.39
CA VAL A 54 6.60 3.32 2.31
C VAL A 54 6.84 3.84 3.71
N GLY A 55 8.10 3.92 4.13
CA GLY A 55 8.51 4.53 5.38
C GLY A 55 9.24 5.84 5.15
N TYR A 56 9.36 6.63 6.18
CA TYR A 56 10.14 7.87 6.17
C TYR A 56 11.49 7.66 6.84
N LEU A 57 12.56 7.93 6.10
CA LEU A 57 13.93 7.94 6.60
C LEU A 57 14.48 9.36 6.51
N ALA A 58 14.82 9.96 7.64
CA ALA A 58 15.30 11.35 7.71
C ALA A 58 14.39 12.34 6.95
N GLY A 59 13.08 12.21 7.13
CA GLY A 59 12.07 13.05 6.47
C GLY A 59 11.82 12.74 4.99
N LYS A 60 12.51 11.76 4.40
CA LYS A 60 12.34 11.36 2.99
C LYS A 60 11.57 10.04 2.89
N PRO A 61 10.56 9.95 2.02
CA PRO A 61 9.84 8.71 1.80
C PRO A 61 10.72 7.71 1.05
N ARG A 62 10.71 6.45 1.50
CA ARG A 62 11.41 5.32 0.88
C ARG A 62 10.46 4.15 0.71
N LEU A 63 10.51 3.50 -0.45
CA LEU A 63 9.73 2.29 -0.70
C LEU A 63 10.37 1.11 0.01
N TRP A 64 9.79 0.71 1.12
CA TRP A 64 10.30 -0.39 1.92
C TRP A 64 10.05 -1.74 1.30
N ARG A 65 8.83 -1.94 0.83
CA ARG A 65 8.47 -3.18 0.18
C ARG A 65 7.32 -2.98 -0.79
N ALA A 66 7.41 -3.64 -1.93
CA ALA A 66 6.31 -3.86 -2.85
C ALA A 66 6.28 -5.34 -3.18
N GLU A 67 5.15 -6.02 -2.95
CA GLU A 67 5.01 -7.45 -3.16
C GLU A 67 3.59 -7.81 -3.64
N ALA A 68 3.52 -8.70 -4.63
CA ALA A 68 2.27 -9.20 -5.18
C ALA A 68 1.77 -10.43 -4.43
N PHE A 69 0.50 -10.41 -4.08
CA PHE A 69 -0.25 -11.51 -3.49
C PHE A 69 -1.44 -11.91 -4.36
N SER A 70 -1.99 -13.09 -4.12
CA SER A 70 -3.15 -13.59 -4.88
C SER A 70 -4.45 -12.86 -4.55
N SER A 71 -4.51 -12.18 -3.41
CA SER A 71 -5.67 -11.41 -2.94
C SER A 71 -5.32 -10.53 -1.75
N ALA A 72 -6.14 -9.52 -1.46
CA ALA A 72 -6.03 -8.68 -0.28
C ALA A 72 -6.61 -9.34 1.00
N HIS A 73 -6.49 -10.66 1.12
CA HIS A 73 -6.96 -11.40 2.29
C HIS A 73 -6.13 -11.07 3.55
N PRO A 74 -6.70 -11.07 4.77
CA PRO A 74 -5.98 -10.78 6.02
C PRO A 74 -4.69 -11.58 6.22
N ALA A 75 -4.68 -12.88 5.89
CA ALA A 75 -3.49 -13.72 5.99
C ALA A 75 -2.33 -13.24 5.11
N ASN A 76 -2.62 -12.75 3.90
CA ASN A 76 -1.62 -12.18 3.01
C ASN A 76 -1.08 -10.85 3.55
N TRP A 77 -1.95 -10.01 4.13
CA TRP A 77 -1.54 -8.81 4.84
C TRP A 77 -0.65 -9.14 6.04
N SER A 78 -1.02 -10.15 6.85
CA SER A 78 -0.20 -10.60 7.98
C SER A 78 1.17 -11.09 7.53
N ALA A 79 1.26 -11.85 6.44
CA ALA A 79 2.52 -12.29 5.87
C ALA A 79 3.37 -11.11 5.37
N PHE A 80 2.75 -10.15 4.67
CA PHE A 80 3.41 -8.94 4.19
C PHE A 80 3.94 -8.09 5.35
N LEU A 81 3.08 -7.76 6.31
CA LEU A 81 3.48 -6.97 7.47
C LEU A 81 4.51 -7.71 8.33
N GLY A 82 4.39 -9.04 8.47
CA GLY A 82 5.35 -9.89 9.17
C GLY A 82 6.76 -9.82 8.59
N SER A 83 6.89 -9.50 7.32
CA SER A 83 8.16 -9.32 6.63
C SER A 83 8.79 -7.94 6.79
N LEU A 84 8.04 -6.95 7.31
CA LEU A 84 8.55 -5.61 7.57
C LEU A 84 9.21 -5.59 8.95
N PRO A 85 10.42 -5.07 9.07
CA PRO A 85 11.10 -4.96 10.36
C PRO A 85 10.57 -3.77 11.18
N GLY A 86 10.87 -3.79 12.48
CA GLY A 86 10.61 -2.69 13.38
C GLY A 86 9.14 -2.48 13.77
N GLU A 87 8.92 -1.43 14.52
CA GLU A 87 7.62 -1.00 15.03
C GLU A 87 7.37 0.45 14.65
N PRO A 88 6.50 0.75 13.68
CA PRO A 88 6.18 2.12 13.32
C PRO A 88 5.40 2.80 14.47
N LYS A 89 5.67 4.06 14.73
CA LYS A 89 4.86 4.86 15.68
C LYS A 89 3.47 5.13 15.13
N ARG A 90 3.38 5.34 13.81
CA ARG A 90 2.14 5.64 13.11
C ARG A 90 2.05 4.86 11.82
N ILE A 91 0.84 4.45 11.48
CA ILE A 91 0.51 3.89 10.17
C ILE A 91 -0.56 4.75 9.51
N VAL A 92 -0.30 5.19 8.27
CA VAL A 92 -1.30 5.83 7.42
C VAL A 92 -1.71 4.85 6.34
N CYS A 93 -3.00 4.54 6.26
CA CYS A 93 -3.49 3.55 5.29
C CYS A 93 -4.94 3.81 4.87
N GLU A 94 -5.37 3.16 3.79
CA GLU A 94 -6.78 3.03 3.47
C GLU A 94 -7.50 2.10 4.48
N ALA A 95 -8.82 2.07 4.41
CA ALA A 95 -9.63 1.25 5.35
C ALA A 95 -9.92 -0.17 4.84
N HIS A 96 -8.99 -0.80 4.16
CA HIS A 96 -9.19 -2.19 3.74
C HIS A 96 -9.26 -3.11 4.96
N LYS A 97 -10.38 -3.83 5.13
CA LYS A 97 -10.65 -4.66 6.31
C LYS A 97 -9.51 -5.63 6.65
N GLY A 98 -8.99 -6.33 5.64
CA GLY A 98 -7.90 -7.28 5.83
C GLY A 98 -6.60 -6.65 6.30
N MET A 99 -6.29 -5.45 5.80
CA MET A 99 -5.13 -4.65 6.23
C MET A 99 -5.27 -4.22 7.69
N LEU A 100 -6.43 -3.63 8.05
CA LEU A 100 -6.68 -3.16 9.41
C LEU A 100 -6.61 -4.29 10.44
N GLN A 101 -7.16 -5.46 10.11
CA GLN A 101 -7.08 -6.64 10.95
C GLN A 101 -5.64 -7.11 11.16
N ALA A 102 -4.83 -7.14 10.11
CA ALA A 102 -3.43 -7.54 10.19
C ALA A 102 -2.56 -6.51 10.96
N ILE A 103 -2.82 -5.21 10.79
CA ILE A 103 -2.17 -4.14 11.55
C ILE A 103 -2.46 -4.31 13.05
N GLY A 104 -3.75 -4.45 13.43
CA GLY A 104 -4.13 -4.60 14.83
C GLY A 104 -3.54 -5.85 15.48
N ALA A 105 -3.40 -6.95 14.74
CA ALA A 105 -2.78 -8.16 15.24
C ALA A 105 -1.26 -8.03 15.44
N ARG A 106 -0.56 -7.24 14.62
CA ARG A 106 0.89 -7.10 14.68
C ARG A 106 1.34 -5.96 15.59
N TRP A 107 0.66 -4.82 15.53
CA TRP A 107 1.03 -3.58 16.20
C TRP A 107 -0.20 -3.00 16.93
N ALA A 108 -0.64 -3.67 17.98
CA ALA A 108 -1.88 -3.33 18.69
C ALA A 108 -1.91 -1.89 19.24
N GLN A 109 -0.75 -1.31 19.51
CA GLN A 109 -0.62 0.03 20.09
C GLN A 109 -0.21 1.10 19.08
N VAL A 110 -0.13 0.75 17.78
CA VAL A 110 0.26 1.71 16.74
C VAL A 110 -0.81 2.78 16.57
N GLU A 111 -0.37 4.02 16.37
CA GLU A 111 -1.27 5.10 16.00
C GLU A 111 -1.76 4.90 14.56
N LEU A 112 -3.00 4.50 14.40
CA LEU A 112 -3.62 4.32 13.09
C LEU A 112 -4.25 5.61 12.60
N HIS A 113 -3.82 6.08 11.43
CA HIS A 113 -4.38 7.22 10.71
C HIS A 113 -4.96 6.74 9.38
N ARG A 114 -6.24 6.94 9.17
CA ARG A 114 -6.87 6.64 7.88
C ARG A 114 -6.54 7.73 6.88
N CYS A 115 -6.06 7.34 5.71
CA CYS A 115 -5.72 8.28 4.65
C CYS A 115 -6.88 9.24 4.36
N GLU A 116 -6.66 10.53 4.57
CA GLU A 116 -7.69 11.55 4.39
C GLU A 116 -8.17 11.62 2.95
N TRP A 117 -7.28 11.39 1.98
CA TRP A 117 -7.65 11.34 0.57
C TRP A 117 -8.62 10.17 0.27
N HIS A 118 -8.36 8.98 0.81
CA HIS A 118 -9.25 7.83 0.63
C HIS A 118 -10.61 8.04 1.31
N LEU A 119 -10.63 8.66 2.49
CA LEU A 119 -11.87 9.03 3.17
C LEU A 119 -12.67 10.03 2.35
N GLN A 120 -12.03 11.09 1.88
CA GLN A 120 -12.61 12.12 1.03
C GLN A 120 -13.20 11.52 -0.24
N HIS A 121 -12.40 10.72 -0.96
CA HIS A 121 -12.82 10.10 -2.20
C HIS A 121 -13.94 9.05 -2.02
N ALA A 122 -13.97 8.35 -0.88
CA ALA A 122 -15.06 7.44 -0.54
C ALA A 122 -16.38 8.21 -0.32
N LEU A 123 -16.32 9.35 0.38
CA LEU A 123 -17.47 10.23 0.59
C LEU A 123 -18.01 10.79 -0.73
N GLU A 124 -17.13 11.31 -1.57
CA GLU A 124 -17.50 11.86 -2.88
C GLU A 124 -18.14 10.82 -3.80
N ARG A 125 -17.58 9.61 -3.83
CA ARG A 125 -18.17 8.49 -4.60
C ARG A 125 -19.52 8.08 -4.07
N LEU A 126 -19.71 8.07 -2.75
CA LEU A 126 -21.00 7.78 -2.14
C LEU A 126 -22.04 8.82 -2.58
N LEU A 127 -21.74 10.11 -2.40
CA LEU A 127 -22.64 11.19 -2.81
C LEU A 127 -22.94 11.19 -4.30
N ALA A 128 -21.93 10.96 -5.13
CA ALA A 128 -22.14 10.83 -6.59
C ALA A 128 -23.05 9.66 -6.97
N LYS A 129 -22.99 8.55 -6.21
CA LYS A 129 -23.88 7.40 -6.37
C LYS A 129 -25.31 7.75 -5.94
N GLU A 130 -25.47 8.35 -4.77
CA GLU A 130 -26.79 8.71 -4.22
C GLU A 130 -27.50 9.74 -5.09
N ILE A 131 -26.80 10.79 -5.55
CA ILE A 131 -27.33 11.77 -6.51
C ILE A 131 -27.79 11.14 -7.80
N ARG A 132 -27.06 10.14 -8.31
CA ARG A 132 -27.45 9.42 -9.53
C ARG A 132 -28.72 8.60 -9.33
N ASN A 133 -28.86 7.98 -8.16
CA ASN A 133 -29.99 7.11 -7.85
C ASN A 133 -31.23 7.91 -7.45
N ASN A 134 -31.05 9.02 -6.73
CA ASN A 134 -32.13 9.85 -6.22
C ASN A 134 -31.68 11.34 -6.21
N PRO A 135 -31.75 12.05 -7.34
CA PRO A 135 -31.34 13.44 -7.42
C PRO A 135 -32.14 14.34 -6.46
N SER A 136 -31.42 15.12 -5.65
CA SER A 136 -32.02 16.17 -4.83
C SER A 136 -31.05 17.35 -4.67
N ASP A 137 -31.61 18.53 -4.42
CA ASP A 137 -30.80 19.75 -4.22
C ASP A 137 -29.95 19.63 -2.95
N GLU A 138 -30.47 19.00 -1.90
CA GLU A 138 -29.75 18.75 -0.64
C GLU A 138 -28.50 17.87 -0.86
N LEU A 139 -28.61 16.83 -1.69
CA LEU A 139 -27.46 15.98 -2.00
C LEU A 139 -26.42 16.70 -2.88
N GLN A 140 -26.87 17.59 -3.76
CA GLN A 140 -25.99 18.45 -4.55
C GLN A 140 -25.22 19.43 -3.66
N GLU A 141 -25.91 20.09 -2.73
CA GLU A 141 -25.28 20.97 -1.74
C GLU A 141 -24.28 20.20 -0.86
N LEU A 142 -24.64 19.01 -0.40
CA LEU A 142 -23.73 18.13 0.35
C LEU A 142 -22.49 17.74 -0.44
N ARG A 143 -22.63 17.49 -1.73
CA ARG A 143 -21.47 17.19 -2.58
C ARG A 143 -20.51 18.37 -2.67
N ALA A 144 -21.02 19.58 -2.82
CA ALA A 144 -20.19 20.79 -2.84
C ALA A 144 -19.47 21.01 -1.49
N ARG A 145 -20.13 20.72 -0.37
CA ARG A 145 -19.52 20.81 0.98
C ARG A 145 -18.54 19.68 1.29
N ALA A 146 -18.74 18.52 0.68
CA ALA A 146 -17.87 17.35 0.91
C ALA A 146 -16.44 17.61 0.46
N GLU A 147 -16.21 18.39 -0.61
CA GLU A 147 -14.90 18.67 -1.18
C GLU A 147 -13.90 19.25 -0.15
N GLY A 148 -14.39 19.97 0.87
CA GLY A 148 -13.57 20.52 1.94
C GLY A 148 -13.83 19.94 3.33
N ALA A 149 -14.69 18.93 3.47
CA ALA A 149 -15.16 18.45 4.77
C ALA A 149 -14.04 17.96 5.69
N LEU A 150 -12.96 17.38 5.13
CA LEU A 150 -11.82 16.83 5.88
C LEU A 150 -10.67 17.84 6.09
N VAL A 151 -10.82 19.08 5.66
CA VAL A 151 -9.79 20.12 5.89
C VAL A 151 -9.62 20.43 7.37
N GLY A 152 -10.71 20.38 8.15
CA GLY A 152 -10.64 20.62 9.57
C GLY A 152 -11.96 20.39 10.30
N PRO A 153 -11.94 20.41 11.66
CA PRO A 153 -13.10 20.06 12.48
C PRO A 153 -14.32 20.96 12.26
N ALA A 154 -14.11 22.25 11.96
CA ALA A 154 -15.21 23.18 11.69
C ALA A 154 -15.95 22.81 10.39
N PHE A 155 -15.23 22.51 9.33
CA PHE A 155 -15.79 22.09 8.03
C PHE A 155 -16.51 20.75 8.16
N TRP A 156 -15.89 19.80 8.86
CA TRP A 156 -16.51 18.52 9.17
C TRP A 156 -17.82 18.69 9.94
N GLY A 157 -17.82 19.50 10.99
CA GLY A 157 -19.02 19.77 11.79
C GLY A 157 -20.16 20.39 10.97
N GLN A 158 -19.84 21.31 10.04
CA GLN A 158 -20.82 21.87 9.11
C GLN A 158 -21.38 20.82 8.16
N PHE A 159 -20.49 20.03 7.54
CA PHE A 159 -20.89 18.94 6.64
C PHE A 159 -21.80 17.94 7.37
N ALA A 160 -21.37 17.42 8.52
CA ALA A 160 -22.12 16.43 9.30
C ALA A 160 -23.50 16.95 9.78
N ARG A 161 -23.62 18.25 10.04
CA ARG A 161 -24.90 18.88 10.38
C ARG A 161 -25.86 18.87 9.19
N VAL A 162 -25.42 19.32 8.03
CA VAL A 162 -26.24 19.34 6.81
C VAL A 162 -26.58 17.92 6.35
N ALA A 163 -25.65 16.99 6.48
CA ALA A 163 -25.88 15.59 6.12
C ALA A 163 -27.04 14.95 6.88
N ARG A 164 -27.20 15.26 8.17
CA ARG A 164 -28.33 14.77 8.99
C ARG A 164 -29.69 15.26 8.50
N THR A 165 -29.76 16.43 7.86
CA THR A 165 -31.04 16.95 7.31
C THR A 165 -31.44 16.27 6.02
N ALA A 166 -30.51 15.72 5.27
CA ALA A 166 -30.75 15.07 3.99
C ALA A 166 -31.45 13.70 4.10
N ARG A 167 -31.54 13.11 5.31
CA ARG A 167 -32.22 11.84 5.59
C ARG A 167 -31.84 10.70 4.64
N ASN A 168 -30.55 10.59 4.29
CA ASN A 168 -30.04 9.55 3.40
C ASN A 168 -29.36 8.44 4.22
N GLU A 169 -29.96 7.25 4.24
CA GLU A 169 -29.48 6.12 5.05
C GLU A 169 -28.04 5.71 4.70
N SER A 170 -27.65 5.75 3.43
CA SER A 170 -26.28 5.38 3.01
C SER A 170 -25.26 6.35 3.58
N LEU A 171 -25.59 7.65 3.55
CA LEU A 171 -24.76 8.72 4.10
C LEU A 171 -24.69 8.64 5.62
N ASP A 172 -25.83 8.45 6.29
CA ASP A 172 -25.91 8.32 7.74
C ASP A 172 -25.07 7.15 8.24
N ARG A 173 -25.14 6.02 7.55
CA ARG A 173 -24.31 4.84 7.85
C ARG A 173 -22.83 5.11 7.63
N TRP A 174 -22.47 5.79 6.55
CA TRP A 174 -21.08 6.16 6.28
C TRP A 174 -20.54 7.11 7.36
N ILE A 175 -21.32 8.12 7.75
CA ILE A 175 -20.96 9.06 8.84
C ILE A 175 -20.82 8.32 10.16
N ALA A 176 -21.77 7.48 10.53
CA ALA A 176 -21.72 6.73 11.79
C ALA A 176 -20.46 5.88 11.92
N VAL A 177 -19.98 5.29 10.82
CA VAL A 177 -18.76 4.47 10.80
C VAL A 177 -17.48 5.32 10.81
N ASN A 178 -17.48 6.46 10.12
CA ASN A 178 -16.24 7.21 9.88
C ASN A 178 -16.06 8.43 10.79
N ALA A 179 -17.14 9.03 11.32
CA ALA A 179 -17.04 10.21 12.16
C ALA A 179 -16.13 10.02 13.39
N PRO A 180 -16.22 8.93 14.17
CA PRO A 180 -15.34 8.74 15.32
C PRO A 180 -13.86 8.72 14.96
N VAL A 181 -13.53 8.14 13.79
CA VAL A 181 -12.14 8.08 13.29
C VAL A 181 -11.68 9.47 12.84
N ILE A 182 -12.51 10.18 12.07
CA ILE A 182 -12.21 11.53 11.55
C ILE A 182 -12.01 12.50 12.71
N GLU A 183 -12.90 12.51 13.69
CA GLU A 183 -12.84 13.38 14.86
C GLU A 183 -11.60 13.08 15.73
N ALA A 184 -11.30 11.80 15.96
CA ALA A 184 -10.08 11.41 16.65
C ALA A 184 -8.81 11.81 15.88
N GLN A 185 -8.82 11.77 14.55
CA GLN A 185 -7.72 12.23 13.72
C GLN A 185 -7.54 13.76 13.84
N PHE A 186 -8.61 14.53 13.84
CA PHE A 186 -8.53 15.97 14.07
C PHE A 186 -7.98 16.31 15.45
N ALA A 187 -8.42 15.62 16.49
CA ALA A 187 -7.92 15.84 17.85
C ALA A 187 -6.40 15.58 17.95
N ARG A 188 -5.90 14.55 17.30
CA ARG A 188 -4.46 14.20 17.27
C ARG A 188 -3.63 15.10 16.37
N ARG A 189 -4.21 15.57 15.26
CA ARG A 189 -3.53 16.38 14.25
C ARG A 189 -2.97 17.69 14.82
N GLY A 190 -3.66 18.27 15.80
CA GLY A 190 -3.31 19.58 16.33
C GLY A 190 -3.37 20.70 15.27
N PRO A 191 -2.91 21.89 15.59
CA PRO A 191 -2.83 22.99 14.63
C PRO A 191 -1.76 22.70 13.57
N SER A 192 -2.06 23.05 12.30
CA SER A 192 -1.24 22.73 11.13
C SER A 192 0.22 23.19 11.24
N TRP A 193 0.46 24.32 11.90
CA TRP A 193 1.80 24.90 12.11
C TRP A 193 2.66 24.13 13.13
N ARG A 194 2.08 23.22 13.93
CA ARG A 194 2.80 22.33 14.86
C ARG A 194 3.06 20.94 14.30
N ARG A 195 2.59 20.66 13.08
CA ARG A 195 2.71 19.33 12.51
C ARG A 195 4.15 19.05 12.09
N PRO A 196 4.76 17.96 12.55
CA PRO A 196 6.05 17.53 12.06
C PRO A 196 5.98 17.26 10.54
N PRO A 197 7.02 17.62 9.77
CA PRO A 197 7.05 17.39 8.31
C PRO A 197 7.00 15.91 7.93
N ASP A 198 7.36 15.01 8.85
CA ASP A 198 7.32 13.55 8.70
C ASP A 198 6.00 12.91 9.15
N MET A 199 4.95 13.73 9.37
CA MET A 199 3.61 13.30 9.76
C MET A 199 2.64 13.36 8.56
N PRO A 200 2.66 12.38 7.67
CA PRO A 200 1.75 12.36 6.53
C PRO A 200 0.30 12.13 6.99
N LEU A 201 -0.64 12.78 6.31
CA LEU A 201 -2.09 12.56 6.51
C LEU A 201 -2.71 11.74 5.39
N THR A 202 -1.95 11.54 4.31
CA THR A 202 -2.38 10.81 3.12
C THR A 202 -1.31 9.85 2.66
N THR A 203 -1.69 8.94 1.79
CA THR A 203 -0.76 8.03 1.10
C THR A 203 -0.14 8.66 -0.16
N ALA A 204 -0.23 9.97 -0.35
CA ALA A 204 0.26 10.65 -1.56
C ALA A 204 1.74 10.39 -1.85
N ALA A 205 2.60 10.36 -0.82
CA ALA A 205 4.01 10.04 -1.00
C ALA A 205 4.22 8.59 -1.46
N LEU A 206 3.38 7.66 -1.00
CA LEU A 206 3.38 6.28 -1.49
C LEU A 206 2.98 6.25 -2.97
N GLU A 207 1.92 6.95 -3.36
CA GLU A 207 1.46 7.02 -4.74
C GLU A 207 2.53 7.61 -5.66
N GLN A 208 3.23 8.66 -5.24
CA GLN A 208 4.33 9.26 -6.00
C GLN A 208 5.47 8.25 -6.25
N ILE A 209 5.87 7.50 -5.22
CA ILE A 209 6.94 6.50 -5.32
C ILE A 209 6.48 5.29 -6.14
N THR A 210 5.24 4.87 -6.01
CA THR A 210 4.73 3.69 -6.73
C THR A 210 4.29 4.00 -8.16
N ARG A 211 4.09 5.26 -8.53
CA ARG A 211 3.71 5.66 -9.89
C ARG A 211 4.66 5.13 -10.98
N PRO A 212 6.00 5.22 -10.86
CA PRO A 212 6.90 4.60 -11.82
C PRO A 212 6.73 3.09 -11.93
N ILE A 213 6.49 2.41 -10.80
CA ILE A 213 6.22 0.97 -10.75
C ILE A 213 4.96 0.64 -11.54
N ILE A 214 3.86 1.36 -11.28
CA ILE A 214 2.60 1.18 -11.99
C ILE A 214 2.78 1.43 -13.48
N THR A 215 3.46 2.53 -13.84
CA THR A 215 3.73 2.91 -15.23
C THR A 215 4.54 1.85 -15.97
N ALA A 216 5.53 1.23 -15.32
CA ALA A 216 6.32 0.16 -15.90
C ALA A 216 5.54 -1.17 -16.04
N LEU A 217 4.66 -1.48 -15.09
CA LEU A 217 3.93 -2.74 -15.03
C LEU A 217 2.64 -2.71 -15.87
N TYR A 218 1.92 -1.59 -15.89
CA TYR A 218 0.58 -1.50 -16.46
C TYR A 218 0.50 -1.87 -17.95
N PRO A 219 1.43 -1.43 -18.84
CA PRO A 219 1.44 -1.86 -20.23
C PRO A 219 1.69 -3.36 -20.40
N ARG A 220 2.40 -3.96 -19.44
CA ARG A 220 2.78 -5.38 -19.45
C ARG A 220 1.81 -6.29 -18.67
N ARG A 221 0.73 -5.74 -18.11
CA ARG A 221 -0.18 -6.45 -17.20
C ARG A 221 -0.75 -7.75 -17.76
N TYR A 222 -0.90 -7.85 -19.08
CA TYR A 222 -1.39 -9.07 -19.73
C TYR A 222 -0.34 -10.16 -19.88
N ALA A 223 0.95 -9.83 -19.83
CA ALA A 223 2.06 -10.76 -19.89
C ALA A 223 2.53 -11.22 -18.49
N LEU A 224 2.20 -10.46 -17.45
CA LEU A 224 2.57 -10.75 -16.06
C LEU A 224 1.57 -11.75 -15.46
N ARG A 225 1.72 -13.01 -15.82
CA ARG A 225 0.83 -14.12 -15.41
C ARG A 225 1.37 -14.94 -14.24
N ASN A 226 2.62 -14.72 -13.87
CA ASN A 226 3.31 -15.44 -12.80
C ASN A 226 3.68 -14.49 -11.68
N ARG A 227 3.20 -14.78 -10.47
CA ARG A 227 3.40 -13.95 -9.29
C ARG A 227 4.88 -13.86 -8.87
N GLN A 228 5.61 -14.97 -8.93
CA GLN A 228 7.04 -14.96 -8.59
C GLN A 228 7.83 -14.04 -9.53
N ARG A 229 7.55 -14.13 -10.82
CA ARG A 229 8.17 -13.23 -11.81
C ARG A 229 7.80 -11.78 -11.57
N LEU A 230 6.54 -11.51 -11.25
CA LEU A 230 6.09 -10.17 -10.87
C LEU A 230 6.84 -9.67 -9.63
N ASN A 231 7.00 -10.50 -8.60
CA ASN A 231 7.72 -10.13 -7.38
C ASN A 231 9.20 -9.84 -7.64
N ARG A 232 9.87 -10.62 -8.49
CA ARG A 232 11.27 -10.32 -8.91
C ARG A 232 11.37 -8.97 -9.62
N LEU A 233 10.41 -8.66 -10.49
CA LEU A 233 10.36 -7.36 -11.16
C LEU A 233 10.08 -6.22 -10.18
N LEU A 234 9.17 -6.43 -9.22
CA LEU A 234 8.90 -5.45 -8.14
C LEU A 234 10.16 -5.16 -7.30
N MET A 235 10.98 -6.17 -7.00
CA MET A 235 12.27 -5.98 -6.31
C MET A 235 13.21 -5.07 -7.10
N LEU A 236 13.34 -5.27 -8.41
CA LEU A 236 14.16 -4.39 -9.26
C LEU A 236 13.63 -2.97 -9.31
N LEU A 237 12.31 -2.81 -9.47
CA LEU A 237 11.67 -1.50 -9.50
C LEU A 237 11.77 -0.77 -8.15
N GLN A 238 11.76 -1.51 -7.05
CA GLN A 238 11.97 -0.96 -5.72
C GLN A 238 13.40 -0.46 -5.53
N LEU A 239 14.41 -1.20 -5.98
CA LEU A 239 15.80 -0.76 -5.95
C LEU A 239 15.98 0.53 -6.78
N HIS A 240 15.37 0.58 -7.97
CA HIS A 240 15.37 1.78 -8.79
C HIS A 240 14.69 2.96 -8.10
N ALA A 241 13.50 2.77 -7.54
CA ALA A 241 12.75 3.82 -6.85
C ALA A 241 13.51 4.41 -5.64
N ASN A 242 14.37 3.62 -5.02
CA ASN A 242 15.21 4.05 -3.89
C ASN A 242 16.59 4.56 -4.31
N GLY A 243 16.90 4.60 -5.61
CA GLY A 243 18.20 5.05 -6.13
C GLY A 243 19.33 4.04 -5.94
N HIS A 244 18.99 2.74 -5.84
CA HIS A 244 19.94 1.64 -5.64
C HIS A 244 20.16 0.80 -6.92
N ASP A 245 19.92 1.36 -8.07
CA ASP A 245 20.09 0.70 -9.37
C ASP A 245 21.47 0.96 -10.03
N ASP A 246 22.45 1.37 -9.26
CA ASP A 246 23.82 1.49 -9.68
C ASP A 246 24.44 0.15 -10.08
N VAL A 247 25.03 0.09 -11.28
CA VAL A 247 25.65 -1.13 -11.84
C VAL A 247 26.74 -1.68 -10.93
N HIS A 248 27.53 -0.84 -10.28
CA HIS A 248 28.58 -1.28 -9.36
C HIS A 248 28.02 -1.88 -8.08
N ALA A 249 26.88 -1.39 -7.60
CA ALA A 249 26.19 -1.98 -6.46
C ALA A 249 25.67 -3.39 -6.78
N TYR A 250 25.07 -3.58 -7.95
CA TYR A 250 24.68 -4.90 -8.44
C TYR A 250 25.86 -5.84 -8.57
N ALA A 251 26.96 -5.39 -9.18
CA ALA A 251 28.16 -6.17 -9.35
C ALA A 251 28.77 -6.62 -8.01
N ARG A 252 28.81 -5.73 -7.01
CA ARG A 252 29.29 -6.07 -5.66
C ARG A 252 28.40 -7.12 -5.00
N ALA A 253 27.08 -6.94 -5.02
CA ALA A 253 26.14 -7.87 -4.40
C ALA A 253 26.20 -9.26 -5.07
N ILE A 254 26.29 -9.32 -6.38
CA ILE A 254 26.44 -10.57 -7.14
C ILE A 254 27.77 -11.26 -6.80
N ARG A 255 28.87 -10.51 -6.78
CA ARG A 255 30.20 -11.04 -6.43
C ARG A 255 30.21 -11.63 -5.02
N PHE A 256 29.72 -10.87 -4.04
CA PHE A 256 29.61 -11.34 -2.66
C PHE A 256 28.80 -12.63 -2.56
N GLN A 257 27.68 -12.73 -3.26
CA GLN A 257 26.86 -13.94 -3.26
C GLN A 257 27.56 -15.12 -3.94
N LEU A 258 28.30 -14.90 -5.02
CA LEU A 258 29.08 -15.93 -5.70
C LEU A 258 30.19 -16.45 -4.79
N GLU A 259 30.91 -15.57 -4.12
CA GLU A 259 31.98 -15.91 -3.16
C GLU A 259 31.42 -16.69 -1.96
N ALA A 260 30.32 -16.22 -1.36
CA ALA A 260 29.65 -16.90 -0.26
C ALA A 260 29.15 -18.31 -0.61
N ASN A 261 28.91 -18.57 -1.90
CA ASN A 261 28.50 -19.89 -2.42
C ASN A 261 29.64 -20.67 -3.07
N ALA A 262 30.84 -20.11 -3.15
CA ALA A 262 32.02 -20.84 -3.63
C ALA A 262 32.24 -22.06 -2.75
N GLY A 263 32.38 -23.24 -3.32
CA GLY A 263 32.52 -24.51 -2.60
C GLY A 263 31.21 -25.19 -2.17
N ARG A 264 30.03 -24.58 -2.31
CA ARG A 264 28.76 -25.28 -2.05
C ARG A 264 28.37 -26.18 -3.23
N PRO A 265 27.83 -27.40 -2.98
CA PRO A 265 27.31 -28.26 -4.06
C PRO A 265 26.28 -27.52 -4.92
N LEU A 266 26.24 -27.87 -6.21
CA LEU A 266 25.35 -27.24 -7.21
C LEU A 266 23.86 -27.27 -6.82
N GLU A 267 23.41 -28.33 -6.15
CA GLU A 267 22.03 -28.46 -5.70
C GLU A 267 21.65 -27.41 -4.63
N ARG A 268 22.53 -27.15 -3.66
CA ARG A 268 22.36 -26.11 -2.67
C ARG A 268 22.44 -24.70 -3.29
N ARG A 269 23.24 -24.51 -4.34
CA ARG A 269 23.31 -23.25 -5.09
C ARG A 269 21.99 -22.92 -5.78
N ARG A 270 21.28 -23.91 -6.33
CA ARG A 270 19.95 -23.74 -6.93
C ARG A 270 18.89 -23.39 -5.90
N ALA A 271 18.89 -24.01 -4.73
CA ALA A 271 17.94 -23.73 -3.65
C ALA A 271 18.07 -22.30 -3.08
N ILE A 272 19.28 -21.73 -3.07
CA ILE A 272 19.51 -20.35 -2.64
C ILE A 272 19.07 -19.35 -3.71
N ALA A 273 19.20 -19.69 -4.99
CA ALA A 273 18.72 -18.86 -6.10
C ALA A 273 17.19 -18.88 -6.24
N ASP A 274 16.53 -19.88 -5.66
CA ASP A 274 15.07 -20.02 -5.65
C ASP A 274 14.55 -20.35 -4.23
N PRO A 275 14.62 -19.38 -3.29
CA PRO A 275 14.23 -19.59 -1.89
C PRO A 275 12.75 -19.91 -1.69
N ALA A 276 11.94 -19.76 -2.74
CA ALA A 276 10.52 -20.09 -2.73
C ALA A 276 10.23 -21.43 -3.40
N GLY A 277 10.97 -22.50 -3.04
CA GLY A 277 10.88 -23.83 -3.61
C GLY A 277 9.48 -24.15 -4.16
N SER A 278 9.35 -24.14 -5.48
CA SER A 278 8.15 -24.61 -6.15
C SER A 278 8.08 -26.13 -5.97
N PRO A 279 6.99 -26.69 -5.42
CA PRO A 279 6.77 -28.12 -5.55
C PRO A 279 6.68 -28.43 -7.05
N SER A 280 7.51 -29.36 -7.52
CA SER A 280 7.44 -29.89 -8.87
C SER A 280 6.03 -30.43 -9.11
N LEU A 281 5.28 -29.79 -9.98
CA LEU A 281 4.06 -30.35 -10.53
C LEU A 281 4.47 -31.56 -11.41
N ARG A 282 4.17 -32.73 -10.92
CA ARG A 282 3.90 -33.90 -11.77
C ARG A 282 2.46 -33.84 -12.25
#